data_c75f32bde13cce51e91dab4d0baab9f0
#
_entry.id   c75f32bde13cce51e91dab4d0baab9f0
#
_cell.length_a   1.000
_cell.length_b   1.000
_cell.length_c   1.000
_cell.angle_alpha   90.00
_cell.angle_beta   90.00
_cell.angle_gamma   90.00
#
_symmetry.space_group_name_H-M   'P 1'
#
loop_
_entity.id
_entity.type
_entity.pdbx_description
1 polymer ?
#
loop_
_entity_poly.entity_id
_entity_poly.type
_entity_poly.pdbx_seq_one_letter_code
_entity_poly.pdbx_strand_id
1 'polypeptide(L)'
;HAGLVRGERARAVRGGGGVIGGGSIVVEDGETLGKPRDDHEARAHIRLLAGRAHEVITAVAIGREGGPFEVGAQHTVVHFRALRDAEVDAYVATGEGHDKAGSYGIQGIGAELVQRVEGCYFNVVGLPLSHTLGRLVALGALPSWP
;
A
#
# COMPACT_ATOMS: atom_id res chain seq x y z
N HIS A 1 -6.36 10.85 -8.03
CA HIS A 1 -5.09 10.81 -7.27
C HIS A 1 -5.06 11.80 -6.10
N ALA A 2 -5.59 13.02 -6.25
CA ALA A 2 -5.68 13.98 -5.14
C ALA A 2 -6.63 13.54 -4.01
N GLY A 3 -7.62 12.69 -4.28
CA GLY A 3 -8.52 12.11 -3.29
C GLY A 3 -7.87 11.08 -2.36
N LEU A 4 -6.87 10.36 -2.84
CA LEU A 4 -6.11 9.36 -2.08
C LEU A 4 -5.29 10.00 -0.96
N VAL A 5 -4.70 11.16 -1.24
CA VAL A 5 -3.85 11.89 -0.27
C VAL A 5 -4.71 12.61 0.78
N ARG A 6 -5.98 12.87 0.50
CA ARG A 6 -6.91 13.55 1.42
C ARG A 6 -7.66 12.61 2.37
N GLY A 7 -7.84 11.35 2.01
CA GLY A 7 -8.66 10.40 2.77
C GLY A 7 -7.92 9.65 3.88
N GLU A 8 -6.62 9.47 3.75
CA GLU A 8 -5.77 8.91 4.79
C GLU A 8 -4.85 10.01 5.31
N ARG A 9 -4.72 10.11 6.62
CA ARG A 9 -3.72 11.01 7.22
C ARG A 9 -2.35 10.59 6.72
N ALA A 10 -1.85 11.32 5.72
CA ALA A 10 -0.51 11.14 5.22
C ALA A 10 0.46 11.25 6.40
N ARG A 11 1.18 10.18 6.68
CA ARG A 11 2.30 10.24 7.62
C ARG A 11 3.40 11.03 6.93
N ALA A 12 3.51 12.32 7.28
CA ALA A 12 4.61 13.14 6.82
C ALA A 12 5.84 12.86 7.68
N VAL A 13 6.92 12.43 7.06
CA VAL A 13 8.24 12.36 7.69
C VAL A 13 9.00 13.62 7.28
N ARG A 14 9.40 14.41 8.26
CA ARG A 14 10.18 15.63 8.05
C ARG A 14 11.64 15.38 8.40
N GLY A 15 12.53 15.74 7.49
CA GLY A 15 13.96 15.71 7.72
C GLY A 15 14.69 16.45 6.61
N GLY A 16 15.68 17.29 6.94
CA GLY A 16 16.48 18.00 5.95
C GLY A 16 15.71 18.95 5.02
N GLY A 17 14.52 19.42 5.43
CA GLY A 17 13.66 20.28 4.61
C GLY A 17 12.81 19.51 3.57
N GLY A 18 12.88 18.20 3.51
CA GLY A 18 12.02 17.34 2.68
C GLY A 18 10.78 16.87 3.42
N VAL A 19 9.66 16.72 2.71
CA VAL A 19 8.40 16.19 3.24
C VAL A 19 7.92 15.08 2.31
N ILE A 20 7.57 13.94 2.89
CA ILE A 20 6.97 12.79 2.20
C ILE A 20 5.64 12.47 2.86
N GLY A 21 4.61 12.32 2.04
CA GLY A 21 3.31 11.82 2.47
C GLY A 21 2.82 10.77 1.50
N GLY A 22 2.05 9.80 1.98
CA GLY A 22 1.54 8.76 1.10
C GLY A 22 0.39 7.98 1.69
N GLY A 23 -0.31 7.25 0.83
CA GLY A 23 -1.39 6.35 1.20
C GLY A 23 -1.58 5.31 0.11
N SER A 24 -2.06 4.14 0.51
CA SER A 24 -2.28 3.01 -0.38
C SER A 24 -3.74 2.61 -0.42
N ILE A 25 -4.19 2.16 -1.59
CA ILE A 25 -5.48 1.50 -1.77
C ILE A 25 -5.28 0.16 -2.46
N VAL A 26 -6.22 -0.73 -2.22
CA VAL A 26 -6.35 -2.02 -2.92
C VAL A 26 -7.54 -1.93 -3.85
N VAL A 27 -7.36 -2.36 -5.10
CA VAL A 27 -8.41 -2.37 -6.11
C VAL A 27 -8.56 -3.78 -6.66
N GLU A 28 -9.78 -4.31 -6.59
CA GLU A 28 -10.16 -5.59 -7.19
C GLU A 28 -11.43 -5.39 -8.02
N ASP A 29 -11.36 -5.76 -9.30
CA ASP A 29 -12.48 -5.68 -10.24
C ASP A 29 -13.18 -4.30 -10.23
N GLY A 30 -12.38 -3.22 -10.21
CA GLY A 30 -12.86 -1.84 -10.16
C GLY A 30 -13.37 -1.37 -8.80
N GLU A 31 -13.41 -2.24 -7.81
CA GLU A 31 -13.84 -1.94 -6.45
C GLU A 31 -12.63 -1.60 -5.56
N THR A 32 -12.74 -0.51 -4.81
CA THR A 32 -11.71 -0.10 -3.87
C THR A 32 -11.98 -0.69 -2.50
N LEU A 33 -10.98 -1.42 -1.97
CA LEU A 33 -11.03 -2.01 -0.64
C LEU A 33 -10.21 -1.15 0.32
N GLY A 34 -10.88 -0.56 1.31
CA GLY A 34 -10.25 0.17 2.40
C GLY A 34 -9.87 -0.74 3.57
N LYS A 35 -9.62 -0.12 4.73
CA LYS A 35 -9.46 -0.84 5.99
C LYS A 35 -10.78 -1.48 6.40
N PRO A 36 -10.78 -2.72 6.92
CA PRO A 36 -12.02 -3.36 7.34
C PRO A 36 -12.59 -2.69 8.59
N ARG A 37 -13.92 -2.60 8.67
CA ARG A 37 -14.64 -2.07 9.85
C ARG A 37 -14.71 -3.10 10.98
N ASP A 38 -14.71 -4.38 10.61
CA ASP A 38 -14.84 -5.52 11.52
C ASP A 38 -14.27 -6.80 10.87
N ASP A 39 -14.30 -7.90 11.60
CA ASP A 39 -13.84 -9.21 11.11
C ASP A 39 -14.68 -9.73 9.95
N HIS A 40 -15.97 -9.41 9.92
CA HIS A 40 -16.85 -9.81 8.83
C HIS A 40 -16.42 -9.19 7.52
N GLU A 41 -16.13 -7.89 7.50
CA GLU A 41 -15.63 -7.19 6.33
C GLU A 41 -14.22 -7.67 5.95
N ALA A 42 -13.35 -7.93 6.94
CA ALA A 42 -12.03 -8.49 6.69
C ALA A 42 -12.11 -9.83 5.98
N ARG A 43 -13.01 -10.74 6.40
CA ARG A 43 -13.24 -12.02 5.70
C ARG A 43 -13.73 -11.82 4.28
N ALA A 44 -14.65 -10.89 4.07
CA ALA A 44 -15.17 -10.58 2.75
C ALA A 44 -14.04 -10.09 1.81
N HIS A 45 -13.16 -9.21 2.30
CA HIS A 45 -12.00 -8.76 1.54
C HIS A 45 -11.07 -9.92 1.16
N ILE A 46 -10.67 -10.73 2.11
CA ILE A 46 -9.73 -11.85 1.84
C ILE A 46 -10.34 -12.88 0.90
N ARG A 47 -11.63 -13.20 1.04
CA ARG A 47 -12.34 -14.08 0.11
C ARG A 47 -12.40 -13.53 -1.31
N LEU A 48 -12.63 -12.23 -1.43
CA LEU A 48 -12.67 -11.56 -2.74
C LEU A 48 -11.29 -11.62 -3.43
N LEU A 49 -10.21 -11.47 -2.66
CA LEU A 49 -8.85 -11.46 -3.20
C LEU A 49 -8.30 -12.88 -3.45
N ALA A 50 -8.81 -13.89 -2.78
CA ALA A 50 -8.33 -15.27 -2.87
C ALA A 50 -8.37 -15.81 -4.30
N GLY A 51 -7.26 -16.39 -4.77
CA GLY A 51 -7.15 -16.99 -6.09
C GLY A 51 -7.20 -16.01 -7.24
N ARG A 52 -7.00 -14.73 -6.99
CA ARG A 52 -7.11 -13.65 -7.98
C ARG A 52 -5.92 -12.71 -7.93
N ALA A 53 -5.79 -11.90 -8.99
CA ALA A 53 -4.90 -10.76 -9.03
C ALA A 53 -5.66 -9.50 -8.61
N HIS A 54 -5.03 -8.67 -7.81
CA HIS A 54 -5.53 -7.34 -7.47
C HIS A 54 -4.42 -6.31 -7.62
N GLU A 55 -4.79 -5.04 -7.61
CA GLU A 55 -3.86 -3.94 -7.77
C GLU A 55 -3.71 -3.20 -6.44
N VAL A 56 -2.47 -2.90 -6.09
CA VAL A 56 -2.14 -2.00 -4.98
C VAL A 56 -1.59 -0.71 -5.58
N ILE A 57 -2.26 0.38 -5.29
CA ILE A 57 -1.89 1.71 -5.76
C ILE A 57 -1.45 2.53 -4.55
N THR A 58 -0.20 3.00 -4.58
CA THR A 58 0.33 3.88 -3.55
C THR A 58 0.60 5.25 -4.16
N ALA A 59 -0.09 6.25 -3.63
CA ALA A 59 0.18 7.64 -3.97
C ALA A 59 1.24 8.20 -3.02
N VAL A 60 2.22 8.91 -3.57
CA VAL A 60 3.29 9.55 -2.80
C VAL A 60 3.33 11.03 -3.17
N ALA A 61 3.27 11.88 -2.16
CA ALA A 61 3.50 13.31 -2.29
C ALA A 61 4.88 13.65 -1.74
N ILE A 62 5.71 14.27 -2.56
CA ILE A 62 7.09 14.61 -2.22
C ILE A 62 7.31 16.08 -2.48
N GLY A 63 7.91 16.78 -1.54
CA GLY A 63 8.20 18.18 -1.68
C GLY A 63 9.16 18.69 -0.63
N ARG A 64 9.38 20.01 -0.64
CA ARG A 64 10.10 20.74 0.39
C ARG A 64 9.13 21.48 1.30
N GLU A 65 9.50 21.65 2.55
CA GLU A 65 8.75 22.48 3.48
C GLU A 65 8.61 23.90 2.90
N GLY A 66 7.36 24.37 2.79
CA GLY A 66 7.03 25.68 2.18
C GLY A 66 7.13 25.75 0.67
N GLY A 67 7.45 24.65 0.00
CA GLY A 67 7.53 24.54 -1.46
C GLY A 67 6.40 23.75 -2.09
N PRO A 68 6.38 23.64 -3.44
CA PRO A 68 5.40 22.82 -4.14
C PRO A 68 5.63 21.34 -3.88
N PHE A 69 4.52 20.57 -3.87
CA PHE A 69 4.54 19.12 -3.78
C PHE A 69 4.35 18.50 -5.16
N GLU A 70 5.13 17.45 -5.42
CA GLU A 70 4.94 16.55 -6.54
C GLU A 70 4.17 15.31 -6.06
N VAL A 71 3.08 14.96 -6.74
CA VAL A 71 2.27 13.80 -6.41
C VAL A 71 2.32 12.80 -7.55
N GLY A 72 2.64 11.55 -7.23
CA GLY A 72 2.63 10.44 -8.18
C GLY A 72 2.00 9.21 -7.57
N ALA A 73 1.58 8.27 -8.42
CA ALA A 73 1.04 6.99 -8.01
C ALA A 73 1.85 5.86 -8.63
N GLN A 74 2.12 4.83 -7.84
CA GLN A 74 2.77 3.59 -8.28
C GLN A 74 1.79 2.44 -8.16
N HIS A 75 1.75 1.59 -9.19
CA HIS A 75 0.84 0.46 -9.30
C HIS A 75 1.63 -0.84 -9.21
N THR A 76 1.15 -1.78 -8.43
CA THR A 76 1.71 -3.12 -8.31
C THR A 76 0.60 -4.15 -8.32
N VAL A 77 0.76 -5.20 -9.10
CA VAL A 77 -0.21 -6.30 -9.15
C VAL A 77 0.24 -7.40 -8.19
N VAL A 78 -0.67 -7.83 -7.34
CA VAL A 78 -0.46 -8.91 -6.37
C VAL A 78 -1.39 -10.07 -6.69
N HIS A 79 -0.83 -11.27 -6.79
CA HIS A 79 -1.58 -12.50 -7.05
C HIS A 79 -1.68 -13.30 -5.76
N PHE A 80 -2.89 -13.48 -5.26
CA PHE A 80 -3.14 -14.40 -4.14
C PHE A 80 -3.27 -15.83 -4.64
N ARG A 81 -2.75 -16.76 -3.85
CA ARG A 81 -3.07 -18.18 -4.04
C ARG A 81 -4.53 -18.44 -3.70
N ALA A 82 -5.06 -19.58 -4.16
CA ALA A 82 -6.37 -20.04 -3.72
C ALA A 82 -6.34 -20.31 -2.21
N LEU A 83 -7.41 -19.93 -1.52
CA LEU A 83 -7.56 -20.07 -0.08
C LEU A 83 -8.84 -20.87 0.24
N ARG A 84 -8.75 -21.78 1.21
CA ARG A 84 -9.93 -22.42 1.81
C ARG A 84 -10.53 -21.46 2.84
N ASP A 85 -11.82 -21.61 3.13
CA ASP A 85 -12.51 -20.78 4.14
C ASP A 85 -11.82 -20.84 5.51
N ALA A 86 -11.34 -22.01 5.91
CA ALA A 86 -10.60 -22.17 7.17
C ALA A 86 -9.31 -21.34 7.20
N GLU A 87 -8.61 -21.20 6.06
CA GLU A 87 -7.41 -20.36 5.96
C GLU A 87 -7.75 -18.87 6.02
N VAL A 88 -8.86 -18.48 5.39
CA VAL A 88 -9.36 -17.09 5.47
C VAL A 88 -9.66 -16.74 6.92
N ASP A 89 -10.42 -17.60 7.62
CA ASP A 89 -10.79 -17.37 9.02
C ASP A 89 -9.57 -17.32 9.93
N ALA A 90 -8.60 -18.23 9.73
CA ALA A 90 -7.37 -18.28 10.51
C ALA A 90 -6.54 -16.99 10.31
N TYR A 91 -6.43 -16.49 9.09
CA TYR A 91 -5.68 -15.27 8.83
C TYR A 91 -6.36 -14.04 9.46
N VAL A 92 -7.67 -13.89 9.29
CA VAL A 92 -8.43 -12.79 9.90
C VAL A 92 -8.30 -12.81 11.41
N ALA A 93 -8.32 -13.98 12.04
CA ALA A 93 -8.15 -14.14 13.48
C ALA A 93 -6.79 -13.64 14.01
N THR A 94 -5.76 -13.56 13.17
CA THR A 94 -4.46 -12.98 13.56
C THR A 94 -4.53 -11.50 13.86
N GLY A 95 -5.50 -10.78 13.32
CA GLY A 95 -5.62 -9.34 13.42
C GLY A 95 -4.61 -8.53 12.59
N GLU A 96 -3.72 -9.21 11.86
CA GLU A 96 -2.62 -8.56 11.14
C GLU A 96 -3.11 -7.52 10.12
N GLY A 97 -4.21 -7.79 9.44
CA GLY A 97 -4.75 -6.95 8.38
C GLY A 97 -5.77 -5.89 8.81
N HIS A 98 -6.07 -5.77 10.11
CA HIS A 98 -7.14 -4.89 10.60
C HIS A 98 -6.89 -3.41 10.34
N ASP A 99 -5.65 -2.99 10.25
CA ASP A 99 -5.23 -1.62 10.01
C ASP A 99 -4.78 -1.36 8.56
N LYS A 100 -5.07 -2.30 7.65
CA LYS A 100 -4.56 -2.27 6.27
C LYS A 100 -5.69 -2.30 5.24
N ALA A 101 -5.50 -1.54 4.15
CA ALA A 101 -6.36 -1.62 2.99
C ALA A 101 -6.37 -3.06 2.42
N GLY A 102 -7.54 -3.58 2.07
CA GLY A 102 -7.72 -4.94 1.60
C GLY A 102 -7.59 -6.01 2.67
N SER A 103 -7.41 -5.61 3.93
CA SER A 103 -7.40 -6.48 5.11
C SER A 103 -6.22 -7.45 5.19
N TYR A 104 -5.09 -7.15 4.55
CA TYR A 104 -3.89 -7.95 4.67
C TYR A 104 -2.61 -7.11 4.62
N GLY A 105 -1.53 -7.68 5.16
CA GLY A 105 -0.17 -7.17 5.00
C GLY A 105 0.68 -8.19 4.25
N ILE A 106 1.45 -7.74 3.26
CA ILE A 106 2.34 -8.63 2.49
C ILE A 106 3.54 -9.12 3.31
N GLN A 107 3.88 -8.41 4.36
CA GLN A 107 4.88 -8.81 5.35
C GLN A 107 4.24 -9.74 6.40
N GLY A 108 5.04 -10.40 7.20
CA GLY A 108 4.53 -11.26 8.28
C GLY A 108 3.78 -12.48 7.75
N ILE A 109 2.66 -12.82 8.38
CA ILE A 109 1.85 -13.99 8.04
C ILE A 109 1.20 -13.83 6.66
N GLY A 110 0.81 -12.62 6.30
CA GLY A 110 0.19 -12.31 5.02
C GLY A 110 1.07 -12.60 3.80
N ALA A 111 2.38 -12.75 3.98
CA ALA A 111 3.28 -13.20 2.92
C ALA A 111 2.86 -14.58 2.35
N GLU A 112 2.26 -15.44 3.17
CA GLU A 112 1.81 -16.76 2.75
C GLU A 112 0.58 -16.75 1.82
N LEU A 113 -0.14 -15.63 1.79
CA LEU A 113 -1.28 -15.46 0.91
C LEU A 113 -0.86 -15.16 -0.53
N VAL A 114 0.34 -14.61 -0.70
CA VAL A 114 0.83 -14.08 -1.96
C VAL A 114 1.58 -15.13 -2.75
N GLN A 115 1.14 -15.39 -3.97
CA GLN A 115 1.79 -16.30 -4.90
C GLN A 115 2.83 -15.58 -5.76
N ARG A 116 2.53 -14.34 -6.20
CA ARG A 116 3.37 -13.58 -7.12
C ARG A 116 3.08 -12.09 -7.02
N VAL A 117 4.11 -11.28 -7.27
CA VAL A 117 4.03 -9.82 -7.35
C VAL A 117 4.57 -9.37 -8.70
N GLU A 118 3.85 -8.49 -9.38
CA GLU A 118 4.29 -7.82 -10.60
C GLU A 118 4.43 -6.32 -10.33
N GLY A 119 5.65 -5.86 -10.29
CA GLY A 119 6.00 -4.48 -9.95
C GLY A 119 6.81 -4.37 -8.65
N CYS A 120 6.72 -3.22 -8.01
CA CYS A 120 7.52 -2.92 -6.83
C CYS A 120 6.89 -3.53 -5.56
N TYR A 121 7.60 -4.43 -4.91
CA TYR A 121 7.21 -5.02 -3.62
C TYR A 121 7.05 -3.96 -2.53
N PHE A 122 7.97 -2.99 -2.48
CA PHE A 122 7.93 -1.93 -1.47
C PHE A 122 6.73 -1.01 -1.64
N ASN A 123 6.21 -0.88 -2.87
CA ASN A 123 4.95 -0.21 -3.13
C ASN A 123 3.78 -0.89 -2.40
N VAL A 124 3.76 -2.22 -2.39
CA VAL A 124 2.73 -3.00 -1.68
C VAL A 124 2.88 -2.85 -0.17
N VAL A 125 4.12 -2.78 0.33
CA VAL A 125 4.39 -2.51 1.75
C VAL A 125 3.87 -1.13 2.17
N GLY A 126 3.91 -0.14 1.27
CA GLY A 126 3.34 1.18 1.51
C GLY A 126 4.18 2.37 1.07
N LEU A 127 5.41 2.14 0.58
CA LEU A 127 6.26 3.19 0.04
C LEU A 127 7.18 2.63 -1.06
N PRO A 128 7.00 3.07 -2.33
CA PRO A 128 7.88 2.65 -3.43
C PRO A 128 9.26 3.30 -3.30
N LEU A 129 10.19 2.62 -2.64
CA LEU A 129 11.47 3.19 -2.17
C LEU A 129 12.31 3.75 -3.30
N SER A 130 12.56 2.97 -4.36
CA SER A 130 13.42 3.40 -5.46
C SER A 130 12.88 4.65 -6.17
N HIS A 131 11.57 4.67 -6.45
CA HIS A 131 10.90 5.83 -7.04
C HIS A 131 11.01 7.05 -6.12
N THR A 132 10.71 6.87 -4.82
CA THR A 132 10.73 7.95 -3.83
C THR A 132 12.13 8.55 -3.68
N LEU A 133 13.16 7.71 -3.57
CA LEU A 133 14.55 8.14 -3.47
C LEU A 133 14.99 8.92 -4.72
N GLY A 134 14.66 8.42 -5.90
CA GLY A 134 14.96 9.09 -7.16
C GLY A 134 14.33 10.48 -7.25
N ARG A 135 13.10 10.62 -6.78
CA ARG A 135 12.42 11.94 -6.76
C ARG A 135 13.02 12.90 -5.72
N LEU A 136 13.38 12.40 -4.55
CA LEU A 136 14.05 13.21 -3.53
C LEU A 136 15.40 13.76 -4.02
N VAL A 137 16.16 12.95 -4.72
CA VAL A 137 17.43 13.38 -5.34
C VAL A 137 17.16 14.43 -6.43
N ALA A 138 16.19 14.17 -7.32
CA ALA A 138 15.84 15.11 -8.40
C ALA A 138 15.33 16.46 -7.88
N LEU A 139 14.64 16.49 -6.74
CA LEU A 139 14.17 17.70 -6.07
C LEU A 139 15.24 18.38 -5.21
N GLY A 140 16.43 17.79 -5.11
CA GLY A 140 17.52 18.32 -4.30
C GLY A 140 17.29 18.19 -2.78
N ALA A 141 16.33 17.36 -2.36
CA ALA A 141 16.08 17.07 -0.94
C ALA A 141 17.09 16.08 -0.36
N LEU A 142 17.72 15.25 -1.22
CA LEU A 142 18.87 14.43 -0.91
C LEU A 142 20.00 14.76 -1.90
N PRO A 143 21.27 14.87 -1.45
CA PRO A 143 22.39 15.21 -2.33
C PRO A 143 22.68 14.07 -3.33
N SER A 144 22.58 12.84 -2.90
CA SER A 144 22.79 11.62 -3.72
C SER A 144 22.36 10.39 -2.92
N TRP A 145 22.34 9.26 -3.60
CA TRP A 145 22.18 7.96 -2.95
C TRP A 145 23.18 6.96 -3.56
N PRO A 146 23.86 6.20 -2.77
CA PRO A 146 24.11 6.23 -1.33
C PRO A 146 24.93 7.44 -0.92
#